data_4593ef89fbe1bfd9361cf92562d85768
#
_entry.id   4593ef89fbe1bfd9361cf92562d85768
#
_cell.length_a   1.000
_cell.length_b   1.000
_cell.length_c   1.000
_cell.angle_alpha   90.00
_cell.angle_beta   90.00
_cell.angle_gamma   90.00
#
_symmetry.space_group_name_H-M   'P 1'
#
loop_
_entity.id
_entity.type
_entity.pdbx_description
1 polymer ?
#
loop_
_entity_poly.entity_id
_entity_poly.type
_entity_poly.pdbx_seq_one_letter_code
_entity_poly.pdbx_strand_id
1 'polypeptide(L)' 'MTRAVVLLSGGLDSTTTLYLAKQQGYKCFALIFDYGQRHIRELRSAVAVARRAQVPYQLIKIKLPWKGSSLL' A
#
# COMPACT_ATOMS: atom_id res chain seq x y z
N MET A 1 -13.41 17.71 3.53
CA MET A 1 -12.55 16.70 4.16
C MET A 1 -11.31 16.49 3.30
N THR A 2 -10.16 16.57 3.92
CA THR A 2 -8.90 16.42 3.19
C THR A 2 -8.66 14.96 2.83
N ARG A 3 -8.20 14.74 1.61
CA ARG A 3 -7.91 13.40 1.11
C ARG A 3 -6.42 13.12 1.21
N ALA A 4 -6.09 11.85 1.45
CA ALA A 4 -4.71 11.42 1.52
C ALA A 4 -4.55 10.12 0.74
N VAL A 5 -3.47 10.02 -0.03
CA VAL A 5 -3.11 8.79 -0.73
C VAL A 5 -1.93 8.18 0.01
N VAL A 6 -2.07 6.94 0.41
CA VAL A 6 -1.06 6.24 1.19
C VAL A 6 -0.52 5.07 0.38
N LEU A 7 0.80 5.01 0.22
CA LEU A 7 1.43 3.86 -0.43
C LEU A 7 1.56 2.76 0.61
N LEU A 8 0.87 1.65 0.37
CA LEU A 8 0.79 0.58 1.34
C LEU A 8 1.63 -0.60 0.87
N SER A 9 2.61 -0.97 1.67
CA SER A 9 3.54 -2.05 1.31
C SER A 9 3.26 -3.36 2.03
N GLY A 10 2.36 -3.33 3.00
CA GLY A 10 2.12 -4.49 3.86
C GLY A 10 3.07 -4.56 5.05
N GLY A 11 4.04 -3.64 5.14
CA GLY A 11 4.93 -3.56 6.26
C GLY A 11 4.37 -2.71 7.39
N LEU A 12 5.06 -2.75 8.51
CA LEU A 12 4.61 -2.07 9.72
C LEU A 12 4.57 -0.56 9.55
N ASP A 13 5.58 0.01 8.89
CA ASP A 13 5.68 1.46 8.74
C ASP A 13 4.54 2.03 7.92
N SER A 14 4.24 1.39 6.78
CA SER A 14 3.16 1.89 5.93
C SER A 14 1.81 1.69 6.59
N THR A 15 1.64 0.63 7.35
CA THR A 15 0.43 0.39 8.11
C THR A 15 0.23 1.48 9.17
N THR A 16 1.28 1.83 9.88
CA THR A 16 1.24 2.88 10.87
C THR A 16 0.87 4.22 10.23
N THR A 17 1.47 4.52 9.08
CA THR A 17 1.17 5.75 8.35
C THR A 17 -0.30 5.83 7.99
N LEU A 18 -0.87 4.73 7.51
CA LEU A 18 -2.28 4.68 7.15
C LEU A 18 -3.18 5.00 8.34
N TYR A 19 -2.93 4.34 9.47
CA TYR A 19 -3.75 4.54 10.66
C TYR A 19 -3.58 5.94 11.24
N LEU A 20 -2.38 6.49 11.19
CA LEU A 20 -2.17 7.88 11.63
C LEU A 20 -2.95 8.85 10.77
N ALA A 21 -2.93 8.68 9.45
CA ALA A 21 -3.68 9.55 8.55
C ALA A 21 -5.17 9.47 8.84
N LYS A 22 -5.69 8.27 9.08
CA LYS A 22 -7.09 8.11 9.44
C LYS A 22 -7.41 8.80 10.76
N GLN A 23 -6.55 8.65 11.73
CA GLN A 23 -6.75 9.24 13.05
C GLN A 23 -6.78 10.77 12.98
N GLN A 24 -6.03 11.34 12.06
CA GLN A 24 -6.01 12.78 11.88
C GLN A 24 -7.18 13.31 11.05
N GLY A 25 -8.08 12.44 10.64
CA GLY A 25 -9.28 12.86 9.94
C GLY A 25 -9.18 12.91 8.43
N TYR A 26 -8.09 12.39 7.86
CA TYR A 26 -7.98 12.33 6.40
C TYR A 26 -8.86 11.22 5.84
N LYS A 27 -9.42 11.50 4.68
CA LYS A 27 -10.10 10.47 3.90
C LYS A 27 -9.03 9.76 3.06
N CYS A 28 -8.71 8.54 3.43
CA CYS A 28 -7.55 7.83 2.89
C CYS A 28 -7.91 6.98 1.68
N PHE A 29 -6.97 6.85 0.77
CA PHE A 29 -7.01 5.93 -0.35
C PHE A 29 -5.64 5.24 -0.41
N ALA A 30 -5.62 3.92 -0.49
CA ALA A 30 -4.38 3.16 -0.47
C ALA A 30 -3.98 2.73 -1.88
N LEU A 31 -2.71 2.90 -2.21
CA LEU A 31 -2.13 2.34 -3.43
C LEU A 31 -1.17 1.23 -3.06
N ILE A 32 -1.33 0.10 -3.73
CA ILE A 32 -0.50 -1.07 -3.51
C ILE A 32 0.17 -1.41 -4.84
N PHE A 33 1.51 -1.38 -4.87
CA PHE A 33 2.24 -1.65 -6.11
C PHE A 33 2.73 -3.10 -6.13
N ASP A 34 2.54 -3.74 -7.28
CA ASP A 34 3.02 -5.09 -7.53
C ASP A 34 4.09 -5.00 -8.63
N TYR A 35 5.34 -5.20 -8.24
CA TYR A 35 6.48 -5.16 -9.18
C TYR A 35 6.75 -6.49 -9.85
N GLY A 36 5.98 -7.52 -9.50
CA GLY A 36 6.25 -8.86 -9.98
C GLY A 36 7.32 -9.60 -9.18
N GLN A 37 8.07 -8.90 -8.35
CA GLN A 37 9.09 -9.48 -7.49
C GLN A 37 8.69 -9.51 -6.02
N ARG A 38 7.54 -8.93 -5.70
CA ARG A 38 7.03 -8.98 -4.34
C ARG A 38 6.42 -10.35 -4.07
N HIS A 39 6.59 -10.81 -2.85
CA HIS A 39 5.92 -12.03 -2.43
C HIS A 39 4.43 -11.81 -2.36
N ILE A 40 3.68 -12.83 -2.78
CA ILE A 40 2.22 -12.77 -2.72
C ILE A 40 1.74 -12.51 -1.28
N ARG A 41 2.50 -12.97 -0.30
CA ARG A 41 2.18 -12.75 1.11
C ARG A 41 2.16 -11.27 1.45
N GLU A 42 3.13 -10.51 0.92
CA GLU A 42 3.20 -9.07 1.19
C GLU A 42 2.01 -8.34 0.54
N LEU A 43 1.65 -8.76 -0.67
CA LEU A 43 0.50 -8.17 -1.34
C LEU A 43 -0.79 -8.47 -0.59
N ARG A 44 -0.95 -9.69 -0.13
CA ARG A 44 -2.14 -10.06 0.66
C ARG A 44 -2.19 -9.30 1.97
N SER A 45 -1.04 -9.10 2.59
CA SER A 45 -0.95 -8.35 3.83
C SER A 45 -1.39 -6.90 3.61
N ALA A 46 -0.91 -6.27 2.53
CA ALA A 46 -1.29 -4.89 2.22
C ALA A 46 -2.80 -4.77 1.99
N VAL A 47 -3.35 -5.70 1.20
CA VAL A 47 -4.80 -5.70 0.95
C VAL A 47 -5.56 -5.90 2.25
N ALA A 48 -5.12 -6.83 3.09
CA ALA A 48 -5.78 -7.11 4.36
C ALA A 48 -5.78 -5.88 5.27
N VAL A 49 -4.67 -5.13 5.29
CA VAL A 49 -4.58 -3.91 6.08
C VAL A 49 -5.58 -2.87 5.57
N ALA A 50 -5.63 -2.66 4.26
CA ALA A 50 -6.57 -1.69 3.69
C ALA A 50 -8.02 -2.06 3.99
N ARG A 51 -8.35 -3.33 3.87
CA ARG A 51 -9.71 -3.81 4.14
C ARG A 51 -10.06 -3.68 5.62
N ARG A 52 -9.13 -4.02 6.50
CA ARG A 52 -9.34 -3.93 7.94
C ARG A 52 -9.52 -2.47 8.35
N ALA A 53 -8.77 -1.57 7.73
CA ALA A 53 -8.88 -0.15 8.01
C ALA A 53 -10.09 0.49 7.33
N GLN A 54 -10.83 -0.27 6.51
CA GLN A 54 -11.98 0.22 5.76
C GLN A 54 -11.60 1.37 4.82
N VAL A 55 -10.47 1.18 4.14
CA VAL A 55 -9.91 2.17 3.21
C VAL A 55 -10.00 1.60 1.80
N PRO A 56 -10.56 2.35 0.85
CA PRO A 56 -10.52 1.91 -0.55
C PRO A 56 -9.07 1.79 -1.00
N TYR A 57 -8.80 0.81 -1.87
CA TYR A 57 -7.44 0.59 -2.34
C TYR A 57 -7.44 0.25 -3.82
N GLN A 58 -6.26 0.42 -4.44
CA GLN A 58 -6.03 0.06 -5.82
C GLN A 58 -4.73 -0.72 -5.89
N LEU A 59 -4.78 -1.89 -6.53
CA LEU A 59 -3.59 -2.68 -6.80
C LEU A 59 -3.09 -2.30 -8.19
N ILE A 60 -1.84 -1.87 -8.28
CA ILE A 60 -1.24 -1.41 -9.53
C ILE A 60 -0.06 -2.30 -9.86
N LYS A 61 -0.12 -2.99 -11.00
CA LYS A 61 0.98 -3.80 -11.47
C LYS A 61 1.93 -2.93 -12.27
N ILE A 62 3.21 -3.02 -11.91
CA ILE A 62 4.25 -2.26 -12.56
C ILE A 62 5.24 -3.23 -13.18
N LYS A 63 5.49 -3.06 -14.48
CA LYS A 63 6.49 -3.86 -15.17
C LYS A 63 7.73 -2.99 -15.32
N LEU A 64 8.79 -3.39 -14.62
CA LEU A 64 10.04 -2.65 -14.69
C LEU A 64 10.79 -3.00 -15.96
N PRO A 65 11.42 -2.00 -16.61
CA PRO A 65 12.10 -2.22 -17.90
C PRO A 65 13.44 -2.93 -17.76
N TRP A 66 13.95 -3.12 -16.56
CA TRP A 66 15.23 -3.79 -16.34
C TRP A 66 15.01 -5.00 -15.46
N LYS A 67 15.92 -5.95 -15.61
CA LYS A 67 15.98 -7.09 -14.71
C LYS A 67 16.75 -6.69 -13.47
N GLY A 68 16.40 -7.32 -12.40
CA GLY A 68 17.13 -7.11 -11.18
C GLY A 68 16.34 -6.28 -10.21
N SER A 69 16.86 -6.22 -9.06
CA SER A 69 16.14 -5.72 -7.92
C SER A 69 16.87 -4.58 -7.26
N SER A 70 17.55 -3.78 -8.05
CA SER A 70 18.32 -2.68 -7.50
C SER A 70 17.46 -1.68 -6.75
N LEU A 71 16.16 -1.71 -6.98
CA LEU A 71 15.22 -0.85 -6.27
C LEU A 71 14.71 -1.48 -4.98
N LEU A 72 15.07 -2.71 -4.72
CA LEU A 72 14.54 -3.44 -3.56
C LEU A 72 15.52 -3.45 -2.40
#